data_33c8a63439c201edf9bcea6dc217aa84
#
_entry.id   33c8a63439c201edf9bcea6dc217aa84
#
_cell.length_a   1.000
_cell.length_b   1.000
_cell.length_c   1.000
_cell.angle_alpha   90.00
_cell.angle_beta   90.00
_cell.angle_gamma   90.00
#
_symmetry.space_group_name_H-M   'P 1'
#
loop_
_entity.id
_entity.type
_entity.pdbx_description
1 polymer ?
#
loop_
_entity_poly.entity_id
_entity_poly.type
_entity_poly.pdbx_seq_one_letter_code
_entity_poly.pdbx_strand_id
1 'polypeptide(L)'
;MAKVVSVEEAVCLIKDGDAVMIGGFMGCGSPHKVIDALAKKGTKNLTVMCNDGAWPEFGVAKLITSGQVKKLIATHVGLNPEVGKKMNTGELQVELIPQGTFAERIRCGGNGMGGFLTLTGFGTIIADGKQVISIDGKDYLLELPLRADVALICGNKIDPKGNVWYRGTTRNFNVVMATAADLVIAEADNIVALGKIEPENVITQGIFVDYIVNGGNA
;
A
#
# COMPACT_ATOMS: atom_id res chain seq x y z
N MET A 1 13.34 15.08 8.66
CA MET A 1 12.87 14.37 9.87
C MET A 1 11.35 14.28 9.76
N ALA A 2 10.79 13.13 10.01
CA ALA A 2 9.34 12.93 10.02
C ALA A 2 8.66 13.89 11.00
N LYS A 3 7.41 14.31 10.67
CA LYS A 3 6.63 15.18 11.54
C LYS A 3 5.52 14.35 12.21
N VAL A 4 5.41 14.45 13.53
CA VAL A 4 4.26 13.88 14.25
C VAL A 4 3.09 14.85 14.10
N VAL A 5 1.97 14.35 13.58
CA VAL A 5 0.75 15.12 13.29
C VAL A 5 -0.48 14.40 13.80
N SER A 6 -1.60 15.10 13.90
CA SER A 6 -2.90 14.47 14.13
C SER A 6 -3.34 13.65 12.92
N VAL A 7 -4.26 12.71 13.13
CA VAL A 7 -4.80 11.90 12.03
C VAL A 7 -5.58 12.78 11.03
N GLU A 8 -6.24 13.81 11.51
CA GLU A 8 -6.98 14.79 10.70
C GLU A 8 -6.05 15.59 9.79
N GLU A 9 -4.94 16.08 10.33
CA GLU A 9 -3.91 16.77 9.53
C GLU A 9 -3.32 15.85 8.46
N ALA A 10 -3.02 14.60 8.83
CA ALA A 10 -2.45 13.62 7.90
C ALA A 10 -3.39 13.34 6.72
N VAL A 11 -4.68 13.06 6.97
CA VAL A 11 -5.62 12.75 5.88
C VAL A 11 -5.96 13.96 5.01
N CYS A 12 -5.77 15.21 5.51
CA CYS A 12 -5.93 16.42 4.69
C CYS A 12 -4.91 16.50 3.54
N LEU A 13 -3.78 15.80 3.64
CA LEU A 13 -2.76 15.74 2.60
C LEU A 13 -3.20 14.89 1.40
N ILE A 14 -4.16 13.97 1.58
CA ILE A 14 -4.65 13.07 0.53
C ILE A 14 -5.77 13.76 -0.24
N LYS A 15 -5.63 13.85 -1.56
CA LYS A 15 -6.53 14.59 -2.45
C LYS A 15 -7.41 13.65 -3.26
N ASP A 16 -8.47 14.22 -3.82
CA ASP A 16 -9.29 13.51 -4.80
C ASP A 16 -8.45 13.12 -6.02
N GLY A 17 -8.57 11.87 -6.44
CA GLY A 17 -7.85 11.32 -7.58
C GLY A 17 -6.47 10.74 -7.26
N ASP A 18 -5.95 10.91 -6.04
CA ASP A 18 -4.64 10.39 -5.68
C ASP A 18 -4.56 8.85 -5.85
N ALA A 19 -3.38 8.40 -6.23
CA ALA A 19 -2.96 7.02 -6.12
C ALA A 19 -2.43 6.77 -4.70
N VAL A 20 -3.03 5.83 -3.98
CA VAL A 20 -2.74 5.57 -2.57
C VAL A 20 -2.33 4.11 -2.38
N MET A 21 -1.11 3.87 -1.96
CA MET A 21 -0.68 2.57 -1.46
C MET A 21 -1.08 2.39 0.00
N ILE A 22 -1.69 1.26 0.35
CA ILE A 22 -2.11 0.97 1.72
C ILE A 22 -1.48 -0.35 2.16
N GLY A 23 -0.60 -0.27 3.15
CA GLY A 23 0.06 -1.41 3.75
C GLY A 23 -0.92 -2.33 4.48
N GLY A 24 -0.50 -3.57 4.67
CA GLY A 24 -1.29 -4.59 5.35
C GLY A 24 -1.54 -5.83 4.49
N PHE A 25 -2.01 -6.87 5.17
CA PHE A 25 -2.45 -8.14 4.59
C PHE A 25 -3.68 -8.60 5.38
N MET A 26 -4.85 -8.63 4.75
CA MET A 26 -6.14 -8.91 5.41
C MET A 26 -6.36 -8.04 6.67
N GLY A 27 -5.91 -6.79 6.60
CA GLY A 27 -5.95 -5.84 7.72
C GLY A 27 -4.83 -5.96 8.75
N CYS A 28 -4.06 -7.06 8.77
CA CYS A 28 -2.90 -7.16 9.64
C CYS A 28 -1.81 -6.17 9.22
N GLY A 29 -1.43 -5.25 10.10
CA GLY A 29 -0.45 -4.20 9.79
C GLY A 29 -1.00 -3.08 8.89
N SER A 30 -2.31 -2.92 8.81
CA SER A 30 -2.92 -1.77 8.12
C SER A 30 -3.04 -0.56 9.06
N PRO A 31 -2.91 0.67 8.53
CA PRO A 31 -3.06 1.91 9.29
C PRO A 31 -4.54 2.24 9.52
N HIS A 32 -5.17 1.56 10.47
CA HIS A 32 -6.62 1.57 10.65
C HIS A 32 -7.19 2.94 11.02
N LYS A 33 -6.52 3.71 11.88
CA LYS A 33 -7.00 5.06 12.26
C LYS A 33 -6.93 6.04 11.09
N VAL A 34 -5.85 5.97 10.30
CA VAL A 34 -5.70 6.79 9.10
C VAL A 34 -6.76 6.40 8.06
N ILE A 35 -7.01 5.10 7.86
CA ILE A 35 -8.07 4.63 6.94
C ILE A 35 -9.44 5.12 7.42
N ASP A 36 -9.75 5.03 8.71
CA ASP A 36 -11.02 5.46 9.28
C ASP A 36 -11.24 6.97 9.12
N ALA A 37 -10.19 7.76 9.35
CA ALA A 37 -10.25 9.21 9.14
C ALA A 37 -10.40 9.59 7.65
N LEU A 38 -9.71 8.86 6.76
CA LEU A 38 -9.82 9.04 5.31
C LEU A 38 -11.24 8.68 4.82
N ALA A 39 -11.83 7.61 5.37
CA ALA A 39 -13.22 7.25 5.08
C ALA A 39 -14.20 8.35 5.52
N LYS A 40 -14.00 8.93 6.70
CA LYS A 40 -14.82 10.06 7.21
C LYS A 40 -14.63 11.34 6.39
N LYS A 41 -13.40 11.61 5.94
CA LYS A 41 -13.11 12.79 5.09
C LYS A 41 -13.86 12.74 3.76
N GLY A 42 -14.08 11.54 3.21
CA GLY A 42 -14.84 11.35 1.98
C GLY A 42 -14.09 11.71 0.70
N THR A 43 -12.76 11.66 0.72
CA THR A 43 -11.90 11.85 -0.47
C THR A 43 -12.28 10.87 -1.57
N LYS A 44 -12.41 11.33 -2.82
CA LYS A 44 -13.03 10.57 -3.91
C LYS A 44 -12.06 10.22 -5.04
N ASN A 45 -12.50 9.30 -5.90
CA ASN A 45 -11.81 8.89 -7.12
C ASN A 45 -10.41 8.32 -6.88
N LEU A 46 -10.16 7.75 -5.71
CA LEU A 46 -8.87 7.19 -5.36
C LEU A 46 -8.53 5.98 -6.24
N THR A 47 -7.26 5.86 -6.61
CA THR A 47 -6.67 4.61 -7.07
C THR A 47 -5.97 3.96 -5.89
N VAL A 48 -6.54 2.90 -5.35
CA VAL A 48 -5.98 2.21 -4.17
C VAL A 48 -5.19 0.99 -4.60
N MET A 49 -3.96 0.88 -4.09
CA MET A 49 -3.06 -0.26 -4.27
C MET A 49 -2.84 -0.92 -2.92
N CYS A 50 -3.29 -2.16 -2.76
CA CYS A 50 -3.17 -2.92 -1.51
C CYS A 50 -3.12 -4.42 -1.81
N ASN A 51 -2.75 -5.23 -0.81
CA ASN A 51 -2.69 -6.67 -1.03
C ASN A 51 -4.06 -7.26 -1.41
N ASP A 52 -5.12 -6.83 -0.74
CA ASP A 52 -6.47 -7.40 -0.85
C ASP A 52 -7.56 -6.38 -0.54
N GLY A 53 -8.82 -6.76 -0.79
CA GLY A 53 -9.99 -5.93 -0.50
C GLY A 53 -10.42 -5.90 0.97
N ALA A 54 -9.65 -6.48 1.87
CA ALA A 54 -9.94 -6.70 3.29
C ALA A 54 -11.25 -7.48 3.53
N TRP A 55 -11.63 -7.65 4.80
CA TRP A 55 -12.95 -8.15 5.18
C TRP A 55 -13.99 -7.03 5.09
N PRO A 56 -15.27 -7.33 4.88
CA PRO A 56 -16.32 -6.32 4.91
C PRO A 56 -16.22 -5.44 6.16
N GLU A 57 -16.40 -4.13 5.98
CA GLU A 57 -16.36 -3.11 7.05
C GLU A 57 -15.02 -2.98 7.81
N PHE A 58 -13.94 -3.59 7.31
CA PHE A 58 -12.64 -3.57 7.96
C PHE A 58 -11.55 -3.00 7.05
N GLY A 59 -10.65 -2.20 7.60
CA GLY A 59 -9.52 -1.63 6.86
C GLY A 59 -9.94 -0.95 5.55
N VAL A 60 -9.25 -1.27 4.45
CA VAL A 60 -9.49 -0.68 3.13
C VAL A 60 -10.91 -0.90 2.60
N ALA A 61 -11.61 -1.93 3.06
CA ALA A 61 -13.00 -2.18 2.67
C ALA A 61 -13.91 -0.99 2.96
N LYS A 62 -13.65 -0.20 4.01
CA LYS A 62 -14.41 1.02 4.33
C LYS A 62 -14.36 2.05 3.22
N LEU A 63 -13.19 2.24 2.58
CA LEU A 63 -13.03 3.15 1.44
C LEU A 63 -13.75 2.63 0.18
N ILE A 64 -13.76 1.31 -0.01
CA ILE A 64 -14.43 0.67 -1.14
C ILE A 64 -15.95 0.76 -0.98
N THR A 65 -16.47 0.43 0.20
CA THR A 65 -17.91 0.45 0.49
C THR A 65 -18.48 1.87 0.39
N SER A 66 -17.74 2.88 0.88
CA SER A 66 -18.15 4.30 0.81
C SER A 66 -18.08 4.90 -0.61
N GLY A 67 -17.61 4.15 -1.62
CA GLY A 67 -17.51 4.63 -3.00
C GLY A 67 -16.40 5.67 -3.22
N GLN A 68 -15.39 5.69 -2.37
CA GLN A 68 -14.23 6.58 -2.49
C GLN A 68 -13.19 6.05 -3.47
N VAL A 69 -13.17 4.73 -3.71
CA VAL A 69 -12.23 4.05 -4.60
C VAL A 69 -12.82 3.92 -6.00
N LYS A 70 -12.18 4.54 -6.99
CA LYS A 70 -12.49 4.40 -8.40
C LYS A 70 -11.81 3.17 -9.01
N LYS A 71 -10.54 2.95 -8.64
CA LYS A 71 -9.74 1.81 -9.10
C LYS A 71 -9.06 1.12 -7.93
N LEU A 72 -9.18 -0.19 -7.87
CA LEU A 72 -8.48 -1.06 -6.93
C LEU A 72 -7.44 -1.90 -7.68
N ILE A 73 -6.19 -1.83 -7.27
CA ILE A 73 -5.10 -2.69 -7.74
C ILE A 73 -4.73 -3.59 -6.57
N ALA A 74 -4.97 -4.90 -6.72
CA ALA A 74 -4.81 -5.85 -5.62
C ALA A 74 -4.32 -7.22 -6.13
N THR A 75 -3.96 -8.10 -5.20
CA THR A 75 -3.52 -9.45 -5.55
C THR A 75 -4.67 -10.45 -5.52
N HIS A 76 -5.69 -10.20 -4.70
CA HIS A 76 -6.93 -10.98 -4.66
C HIS A 76 -8.06 -10.17 -4.00
N VAL A 77 -9.31 -10.55 -4.29
CA VAL A 77 -10.51 -9.84 -3.79
C VAL A 77 -11.60 -10.80 -3.29
N GLY A 78 -11.34 -12.10 -3.29
CA GLY A 78 -12.36 -13.14 -3.00
C GLY A 78 -12.91 -13.14 -1.58
N LEU A 79 -12.26 -12.43 -0.63
CA LEU A 79 -12.70 -12.35 0.77
C LEU A 79 -13.76 -11.26 1.01
N ASN A 80 -13.93 -10.34 0.05
CA ASN A 80 -14.86 -9.23 0.17
C ASN A 80 -15.91 -9.27 -0.95
N PRO A 81 -17.12 -9.76 -0.68
CA PRO A 81 -18.19 -9.84 -1.66
C PRO A 81 -18.57 -8.49 -2.29
N GLU A 82 -18.43 -7.38 -1.54
CA GLU A 82 -18.74 -6.03 -2.05
C GLU A 82 -17.79 -5.63 -3.18
N VAL A 83 -16.51 -6.04 -3.12
CA VAL A 83 -15.58 -5.79 -4.22
C VAL A 83 -16.05 -6.49 -5.50
N GLY A 84 -16.41 -7.78 -5.39
CA GLY A 84 -16.93 -8.54 -6.53
C GLY A 84 -18.21 -7.94 -7.10
N LYS A 85 -19.14 -7.52 -6.23
CA LYS A 85 -20.39 -6.86 -6.64
C LYS A 85 -20.12 -5.56 -7.40
N LYS A 86 -19.33 -4.66 -6.85
CA LYS A 86 -18.98 -3.36 -7.47
C LYS A 86 -18.18 -3.54 -8.77
N MET A 87 -17.33 -4.56 -8.84
CA MET A 87 -16.61 -4.92 -10.07
C MET A 87 -17.58 -5.35 -11.18
N ASN A 88 -18.56 -6.20 -10.85
CA ASN A 88 -19.55 -6.70 -11.81
C ASN A 88 -20.53 -5.61 -12.29
N THR A 89 -20.84 -4.62 -11.45
CA THR A 89 -21.69 -3.47 -11.84
C THR A 89 -20.92 -2.36 -12.55
N GLY A 90 -19.59 -2.44 -12.62
CA GLY A 90 -18.75 -1.39 -13.20
C GLY A 90 -18.54 -0.16 -12.31
N GLU A 91 -19.00 -0.20 -11.06
CA GLU A 91 -18.79 0.87 -10.08
C GLU A 91 -17.34 0.95 -9.59
N LEU A 92 -16.61 -0.17 -9.62
CA LEU A 92 -15.23 -0.29 -9.22
C LEU A 92 -14.39 -0.93 -10.31
N GLN A 93 -13.40 -0.23 -10.82
CA GLN A 93 -12.40 -0.86 -11.68
C GLN A 93 -11.45 -1.70 -10.82
N VAL A 94 -11.27 -2.97 -11.15
CA VAL A 94 -10.35 -3.87 -10.43
C VAL A 94 -9.27 -4.38 -11.38
N GLU A 95 -8.01 -4.22 -10.97
CA GLU A 95 -6.84 -4.81 -11.63
C GLU A 95 -6.21 -5.83 -10.67
N LEU A 96 -6.22 -7.11 -11.08
CA LEU A 96 -5.60 -8.17 -10.29
C LEU A 96 -4.19 -8.45 -10.82
N ILE A 97 -3.22 -8.43 -9.92
CA ILE A 97 -1.81 -8.68 -10.21
C ILE A 97 -1.34 -9.86 -9.35
N PRO A 98 -0.63 -10.85 -9.91
CA PRO A 98 -0.04 -11.91 -9.10
C PRO A 98 0.81 -11.33 -7.97
N GLN A 99 0.67 -11.86 -6.74
CA GLN A 99 1.19 -11.22 -5.53
C GLN A 99 2.70 -10.91 -5.58
N GLY A 100 3.51 -11.85 -6.05
CA GLY A 100 4.94 -11.61 -6.21
C GLY A 100 5.24 -10.51 -7.24
N THR A 101 4.51 -10.51 -8.35
CA THR A 101 4.62 -9.46 -9.38
C THR A 101 4.21 -8.09 -8.83
N PHE A 102 3.14 -8.02 -8.03
CA PHE A 102 2.70 -6.80 -7.37
C PHE A 102 3.79 -6.23 -6.45
N ALA A 103 4.38 -7.08 -5.59
CA ALA A 103 5.46 -6.68 -4.70
C ALA A 103 6.68 -6.16 -5.46
N GLU A 104 7.09 -6.87 -6.54
CA GLU A 104 8.24 -6.47 -7.35
C GLU A 104 7.98 -5.19 -8.17
N ARG A 105 6.77 -4.98 -8.68
CA ARG A 105 6.39 -3.73 -9.37
C ARG A 105 6.50 -2.53 -8.42
N ILE A 106 6.06 -2.67 -7.16
CA ILE A 106 6.22 -1.64 -6.12
C ILE A 106 7.71 -1.44 -5.81
N ARG A 107 8.46 -2.53 -5.60
CA ARG A 107 9.91 -2.44 -5.34
C ARG A 107 10.65 -1.75 -6.49
N CYS A 108 10.32 -2.06 -7.74
CA CYS A 108 10.86 -1.38 -8.91
C CYS A 108 10.57 0.13 -8.88
N GLY A 109 9.34 0.52 -8.56
CA GLY A 109 8.93 1.92 -8.43
C GLY A 109 9.74 2.66 -7.38
N GLY A 110 9.93 2.05 -6.20
CA GLY A 110 10.69 2.63 -5.10
C GLY A 110 12.20 2.76 -5.36
N ASN A 111 12.75 1.89 -6.21
CA ASN A 111 14.18 1.87 -6.52
C ASN A 111 14.53 2.54 -7.86
N GLY A 112 13.60 3.21 -8.53
CA GLY A 112 13.85 3.90 -9.80
C GLY A 112 14.17 2.97 -10.96
N MET A 113 13.75 1.70 -10.90
CA MET A 113 13.94 0.74 -11.98
C MET A 113 12.81 0.86 -13.00
N GLY A 114 13.14 0.72 -14.29
CA GLY A 114 12.17 0.82 -15.39
C GLY A 114 11.21 -0.36 -15.50
N GLY A 115 11.42 -1.44 -14.74
CA GLY A 115 10.63 -2.65 -14.76
C GLY A 115 11.48 -3.88 -14.51
N PHE A 116 10.88 -5.07 -14.62
CA PHE A 116 11.57 -6.36 -14.49
C PHE A 116 10.92 -7.40 -15.38
N LEU A 117 11.65 -8.48 -15.63
CA LEU A 117 11.20 -9.60 -16.45
C LEU A 117 10.73 -10.74 -15.55
N THR A 118 9.58 -11.36 -15.88
CA THR A 118 9.04 -12.48 -15.12
C THR A 118 8.41 -13.53 -16.02
N LEU A 119 8.37 -14.76 -15.55
CA LEU A 119 7.61 -15.86 -16.15
C LEU A 119 6.18 -15.91 -15.61
N THR A 120 5.92 -15.24 -14.48
CA THR A 120 4.61 -15.30 -13.82
C THR A 120 3.54 -14.69 -14.71
N GLY A 121 2.51 -15.48 -15.01
CA GLY A 121 1.40 -15.08 -15.86
C GLY A 121 1.64 -15.26 -17.36
N PHE A 122 2.83 -15.68 -17.80
CA PHE A 122 3.08 -15.97 -19.21
C PHE A 122 2.13 -17.08 -19.72
N GLY A 123 1.53 -16.86 -20.90
CA GLY A 123 0.54 -17.77 -21.47
C GLY A 123 -0.84 -17.74 -20.80
N THR A 124 -1.13 -16.75 -19.97
CA THR A 124 -2.45 -16.52 -19.35
C THR A 124 -2.96 -15.12 -19.69
N ILE A 125 -4.19 -14.78 -19.28
CA ILE A 125 -4.78 -13.44 -19.44
C ILE A 125 -3.94 -12.34 -18.79
N ILE A 126 -3.04 -12.68 -17.87
CA ILE A 126 -2.12 -11.72 -17.24
C ILE A 126 -1.10 -11.17 -18.25
N ALA A 127 -0.84 -11.91 -19.32
CA ALA A 127 0.08 -11.50 -20.38
C ALA A 127 -0.54 -10.50 -21.39
N ASP A 128 -1.87 -10.38 -21.39
CA ASP A 128 -2.57 -9.56 -22.39
C ASP A 128 -2.10 -8.10 -22.33
N GLY A 129 -1.67 -7.58 -23.50
CA GLY A 129 -1.18 -6.22 -23.66
C GLY A 129 0.21 -5.94 -23.07
N LYS A 130 0.90 -6.94 -22.53
CA LYS A 130 2.28 -6.80 -22.02
C LYS A 130 3.32 -7.12 -23.08
N GLN A 131 4.46 -6.44 -22.98
CA GLN A 131 5.60 -6.72 -23.85
C GLN A 131 6.27 -8.03 -23.44
N VAL A 132 6.58 -8.86 -24.44
CA VAL A 132 7.38 -10.08 -24.28
C VAL A 132 8.82 -9.77 -24.68
N ILE A 133 9.76 -10.21 -23.86
CA ILE A 133 11.21 -10.11 -24.09
C ILE A 133 11.82 -11.50 -24.09
N SER A 134 12.45 -11.88 -25.20
CA SER A 134 13.13 -13.17 -25.30
C SER A 134 14.61 -13.02 -24.91
N ILE A 135 15.06 -13.87 -23.98
CA ILE A 135 16.47 -13.95 -23.56
C ILE A 135 16.88 -15.43 -23.62
N ASP A 136 17.92 -15.74 -24.36
CA ASP A 136 18.46 -17.09 -24.50
C ASP A 136 17.39 -18.15 -24.86
N GLY A 137 16.47 -17.77 -25.77
CA GLY A 137 15.39 -18.64 -26.23
C GLY A 137 14.24 -18.85 -25.24
N LYS A 138 14.19 -18.06 -24.17
CA LYS A 138 13.13 -18.09 -23.17
C LYS A 138 12.41 -16.74 -23.12
N ASP A 139 11.09 -16.80 -23.19
CA ASP A 139 10.22 -15.62 -23.20
C ASP A 139 9.81 -15.20 -21.79
N TYR A 140 9.84 -13.90 -21.57
CA TYR A 140 9.46 -13.26 -20.30
C TYR A 140 8.47 -12.13 -20.56
N LEU A 141 7.58 -11.87 -19.59
CA LEU A 141 6.77 -10.66 -19.57
C LEU A 141 7.58 -9.51 -18.96
N LEU A 142 7.53 -8.34 -19.59
CA LEU A 142 8.01 -7.10 -18.98
C LEU A 142 6.90 -6.53 -18.07
N GLU A 143 7.19 -6.42 -16.79
CA GLU A 143 6.34 -5.77 -15.80
C GLU A 143 6.86 -4.38 -15.48
N LEU A 144 5.97 -3.37 -15.60
CA LEU A 144 6.31 -1.97 -15.34
C LEU A 144 6.18 -1.63 -13.85
N PRO A 145 6.95 -0.64 -13.35
CA PRO A 145 6.92 -0.26 -11.94
C PRO A 145 5.55 0.31 -11.53
N LEU A 146 5.25 0.22 -10.23
CA LEU A 146 4.14 0.91 -9.57
C LEU A 146 4.68 1.97 -8.61
N ARG A 147 4.11 3.16 -8.69
CA ARG A 147 4.31 4.26 -7.73
C ARG A 147 2.96 4.83 -7.31
N ALA A 148 2.96 5.56 -6.21
CA ALA A 148 1.78 6.24 -5.69
C ALA A 148 2.12 7.68 -5.28
N ASP A 149 1.09 8.53 -5.21
CA ASP A 149 1.21 9.87 -4.64
C ASP A 149 1.41 9.76 -3.12
N VAL A 150 0.68 8.83 -2.46
CA VAL A 150 0.72 8.64 -1.01
C VAL A 150 0.85 7.15 -0.65
N ALA A 151 1.70 6.84 0.33
CA ALA A 151 1.70 5.54 1.00
C ALA A 151 1.23 5.69 2.46
N LEU A 152 0.26 4.87 2.83
CA LEU A 152 -0.23 4.72 4.20
C LEU A 152 0.33 3.42 4.75
N ILE A 153 1.24 3.51 5.71
CA ILE A 153 1.87 2.35 6.35
C ILE A 153 1.59 2.31 7.84
N CYS A 154 1.73 1.14 8.45
CA CYS A 154 1.60 0.97 9.90
C CYS A 154 2.85 0.32 10.46
N GLY A 155 3.36 0.84 11.59
CA GLY A 155 4.49 0.27 12.31
C GLY A 155 4.21 0.08 13.79
N ASN A 156 4.71 -1.01 14.37
CA ASN A 156 4.47 -1.29 15.81
C ASN A 156 5.29 -0.38 16.73
N LYS A 157 6.47 0.04 16.30
CA LYS A 157 7.25 1.09 16.95
C LYS A 157 7.78 2.03 15.90
N ILE A 158 7.57 3.33 16.12
CA ILE A 158 8.13 4.36 15.26
C ILE A 158 8.83 5.40 16.15
N ASP A 159 10.06 5.78 15.83
CA ASP A 159 10.74 6.83 16.53
C ASP A 159 10.50 8.22 15.88
N PRO A 160 10.84 9.34 16.52
CA PRO A 160 10.62 10.69 15.98
C PRO A 160 11.37 11.00 14.68
N LYS A 161 12.35 10.17 14.29
CA LYS A 161 13.02 10.28 12.99
C LYS A 161 12.26 9.57 11.87
N GLY A 162 11.24 8.77 12.21
CA GLY A 162 10.49 7.98 11.27
C GLY A 162 11.02 6.56 11.06
N ASN A 163 11.99 6.10 11.86
CA ASN A 163 12.45 4.72 11.80
C ASN A 163 11.36 3.78 12.30
N VAL A 164 11.07 2.72 11.54
CA VAL A 164 9.96 1.81 11.81
C VAL A 164 10.45 0.40 12.10
N TRP A 165 9.91 -0.18 13.17
CA TRP A 165 9.99 -1.59 13.49
C TRP A 165 8.62 -2.24 13.39
N TYR A 166 8.58 -3.45 12.85
CA TYR A 166 7.36 -4.24 12.66
C TYR A 166 7.42 -5.52 13.46
N ARG A 167 6.29 -5.91 14.04
CA ARG A 167 6.16 -7.16 14.78
C ARG A 167 5.57 -8.26 13.89
N GLY A 168 6.35 -9.31 13.66
CA GLY A 168 5.87 -10.49 12.92
C GLY A 168 5.33 -10.12 11.54
N THR A 169 4.13 -10.59 11.21
CA THR A 169 3.50 -10.44 9.89
C THR A 169 2.98 -9.03 9.58
N THR A 170 2.99 -8.09 10.54
CA THR A 170 2.64 -6.70 10.27
C THR A 170 3.63 -6.01 9.33
N ARG A 171 4.82 -6.59 9.15
CA ARG A 171 5.84 -6.11 8.24
C ARG A 171 5.36 -6.07 6.78
N ASN A 172 4.77 -7.15 6.29
CA ASN A 172 4.20 -7.38 4.95
C ASN A 172 4.56 -6.33 3.87
N PHE A 173 3.56 -5.73 3.20
CA PHE A 173 3.75 -4.72 2.14
C PHE A 173 4.21 -3.35 2.64
N ASN A 174 4.14 -3.08 3.94
CA ASN A 174 4.50 -1.78 4.51
C ASN A 174 5.90 -1.32 4.08
N VAL A 175 6.87 -2.24 4.07
CA VAL A 175 8.28 -1.92 3.79
C VAL A 175 8.48 -1.45 2.33
N VAL A 176 7.93 -2.19 1.37
CA VAL A 176 8.12 -1.86 -0.05
C VAL A 176 7.30 -0.63 -0.45
N MET A 177 6.09 -0.47 0.11
CA MET A 177 5.23 0.68 -0.18
C MET A 177 5.83 1.99 0.33
N ALA A 178 6.50 1.98 1.48
CA ALA A 178 7.19 3.16 2.00
C ALA A 178 8.24 3.74 1.04
N THR A 179 8.81 2.95 0.15
CA THR A 179 9.82 3.41 -0.81
C THR A 179 9.24 3.90 -2.13
N ALA A 180 7.98 3.62 -2.41
CA ALA A 180 7.38 3.75 -3.73
C ALA A 180 6.30 4.85 -3.83
N ALA A 181 6.28 5.79 -2.89
CA ALA A 181 5.36 6.92 -2.89
C ALA A 181 6.12 8.26 -2.74
N ASP A 182 5.46 9.34 -3.13
CA ASP A 182 6.00 10.69 -3.01
C ASP A 182 5.79 11.27 -1.62
N LEU A 183 4.75 10.79 -0.89
CA LEU A 183 4.43 11.12 0.48
C LEU A 183 4.17 9.84 1.29
N VAL A 184 4.78 9.70 2.45
CA VAL A 184 4.58 8.54 3.34
C VAL A 184 4.04 8.96 4.70
N ILE A 185 2.85 8.45 5.03
CA ILE A 185 2.20 8.61 6.32
C ILE A 185 2.27 7.28 7.08
N ALA A 186 2.93 7.28 8.23
CA ALA A 186 3.11 6.10 9.05
C ALA A 186 2.28 6.17 10.34
N GLU A 187 1.33 5.26 10.49
CA GLU A 187 0.59 5.08 11.73
C GLU A 187 1.42 4.23 12.71
N ALA A 188 1.67 4.75 13.89
CA ALA A 188 2.46 4.08 14.93
C ALA A 188 1.55 3.46 15.99
N ASP A 189 1.64 2.14 16.24
CA ASP A 189 1.03 1.55 17.44
C ASP A 189 1.63 2.18 18.70
N ASN A 190 2.96 2.44 18.66
CA ASN A 190 3.69 3.10 19.73
C ASN A 190 4.74 4.05 19.15
N ILE A 191 4.66 5.31 19.47
CA ILE A 191 5.75 6.26 19.25
C ILE A 191 6.75 6.09 20.41
N VAL A 192 7.98 5.68 20.06
CA VAL A 192 9.04 5.44 21.05
C VAL A 192 10.09 6.54 21.02
N ALA A 193 10.81 6.73 22.13
CA ALA A 193 11.90 7.70 22.15
C ALA A 193 13.03 7.31 21.19
N LEU A 194 13.76 8.31 20.69
CA LEU A 194 14.92 8.09 19.83
C LEU A 194 15.94 7.17 20.51
N GLY A 195 16.45 6.18 19.76
CA GLY A 195 17.39 5.18 20.27
C GLY A 195 16.73 3.99 21.00
N LYS A 196 15.39 3.91 21.02
CA LYS A 196 14.65 2.75 21.57
C LYS A 196 14.34 1.66 20.52
N ILE A 197 14.65 1.92 19.27
CA ILE A 197 14.74 0.88 18.24
C ILE A 197 16.22 0.63 18.02
N GLU A 198 16.64 -0.60 18.29
CA GLU A 198 18.02 -1.02 18.03
C GLU A 198 18.33 -0.83 16.54
N PRO A 199 19.53 -0.34 16.16
CA PRO A 199 19.85 -0.05 14.76
C PRO A 199 19.57 -1.21 13.79
N GLU A 200 19.89 -2.45 14.18
CA GLU A 200 19.65 -3.65 13.39
C GLU A 200 18.16 -3.99 13.22
N ASN A 201 17.33 -3.42 14.06
CA ASN A 201 15.88 -3.61 14.02
C ASN A 201 15.13 -2.50 13.25
N VAL A 202 15.82 -1.53 12.71
CA VAL A 202 15.24 -0.54 11.80
C VAL A 202 14.96 -1.20 10.46
N ILE A 203 13.68 -1.45 10.17
CA ILE A 203 13.26 -2.15 8.95
C ILE A 203 12.93 -1.14 7.85
N THR A 204 12.11 -0.12 8.15
CA THR A 204 11.92 1.03 7.27
C THR A 204 12.69 2.21 7.86
N GLN A 205 13.63 2.74 7.09
CA GLN A 205 14.45 3.88 7.51
C GLN A 205 13.61 5.15 7.48
N GLY A 206 13.84 6.02 8.46
CA GLY A 206 13.12 7.28 8.64
C GLY A 206 13.22 8.25 7.46
N ILE A 207 14.18 8.05 6.56
CA ILE A 207 14.32 8.87 5.34
C ILE A 207 13.10 8.72 4.40
N PHE A 208 12.37 7.61 4.50
CA PHE A 208 11.18 7.35 3.68
C PHE A 208 9.88 7.84 4.33
N VAL A 209 9.89 8.27 5.59
CA VAL A 209 8.69 8.63 6.34
C VAL A 209 8.60 10.14 6.50
N ASP A 210 7.52 10.74 6.01
CA ASP A 210 7.27 12.18 6.09
C ASP A 210 6.45 12.55 7.32
N TYR A 211 5.41 11.78 7.62
CA TYR A 211 4.48 12.04 8.71
C TYR A 211 4.24 10.80 9.57
N ILE A 212 4.13 11.04 10.87
CA ILE A 212 3.81 10.00 11.86
C ILE A 212 2.49 10.37 12.52
N VAL A 213 1.57 9.41 12.55
CA VAL A 213 0.29 9.50 13.27
C VAL A 213 0.32 8.55 14.46
N ASN A 214 -0.13 9.01 15.62
CA ASN A 214 -0.27 8.14 16.79
C ASN A 214 -1.48 7.22 16.64
N GLY A 215 -1.24 5.95 16.33
CA GLY A 215 -2.23 4.87 16.22
C GLY A 215 -2.56 4.20 17.55
N GLY A 216 -1.73 4.36 18.59
CA GLY A 216 -1.98 3.81 19.92
C GLY A 216 -3.25 4.40 20.57
N ASN A 217 -3.85 3.65 21.47
CA ASN A 217 -4.88 4.21 22.35
C ASN A 217 -4.18 5.19 23.31
N ALA A 218 -4.69 6.42 23.33
CA ALA A 218 -4.28 7.41 24.31
C ALA A 218 -4.68 6.96 25.71
#